data_96d4faf7f7269028f5e1fce76e1961a0
#
_entry.id   96d4faf7f7269028f5e1fce76e1961a0
#
_cell.length_a   1.000
_cell.length_b   1.000
_cell.length_c   1.000
_cell.angle_alpha   90.00
_cell.angle_beta   90.00
_cell.angle_gamma   90.00
#
_symmetry.space_group_name_H-M   'P 1'
#
loop_
_entity.id
_entity.type
_entity.pdbx_description
1 polymer ?
#
loop_
_entity_poly.entity_id
_entity_poly.type
_entity_poly.pdbx_seq_one_letter_code
_entity_poly.pdbx_strand_id
1 'polypeptide(L)'
;MSGKKRRKASNSFRQAVQNTHELGEDAYCAGLRALTGSDSGRIVPGEVSILGSVNLDAALRLHYPNDARWDYGIGIQKSKPWALWVEVHPADTSNVDEVLKKLAWLKGWLAHSAQPLHALTPQQSAYHWLATDGVHINQNSPQARRLAAAGLTMPRRVLNLDELSL
;
A
#
# COMPACT_ATOMS: atom_id res chain seq x y z
N MET A 1 -10.96 38.49 -22.30
CA MET A 1 -11.42 37.22 -21.65
C MET A 1 -10.20 36.45 -21.16
N SER A 2 -9.93 36.52 -19.86
CA SER A 2 -8.82 35.77 -19.27
C SER A 2 -9.27 34.33 -19.00
N GLY A 3 -8.88 33.40 -19.87
CA GLY A 3 -9.05 31.99 -19.65
C GLY A 3 -8.21 31.58 -18.44
N LYS A 4 -8.83 31.38 -17.29
CA LYS A 4 -8.21 30.70 -16.15
C LYS A 4 -7.81 29.29 -16.65
N LYS A 5 -6.53 29.11 -17.01
CA LYS A 5 -5.95 27.77 -17.13
C LYS A 5 -6.18 27.09 -15.79
N ARG A 6 -7.11 26.12 -15.75
CA ARG A 6 -7.24 25.21 -14.62
C ARG A 6 -5.85 24.60 -14.42
N ARG A 7 -5.16 24.97 -13.35
CA ARG A 7 -3.96 24.25 -12.92
C ARG A 7 -4.38 22.81 -12.70
N LYS A 8 -3.83 21.90 -13.53
CA LYS A 8 -4.00 20.47 -13.33
C LYS A 8 -3.53 20.17 -11.91
N ALA A 9 -4.42 19.62 -11.07
CA ALA A 9 -4.08 19.28 -9.70
C ALA A 9 -2.82 18.40 -9.72
N SER A 10 -1.79 18.76 -8.94
CA SER A 10 -0.54 18.01 -8.87
C SER A 10 -0.82 16.64 -8.25
N ASN A 11 -0.33 15.56 -8.87
CA ASN A 11 -0.40 14.21 -8.33
C ASN A 11 0.67 14.02 -7.25
N SER A 12 0.29 14.22 -5.99
CA SER A 12 1.21 14.14 -4.85
C SER A 12 1.81 12.75 -4.67
N PHE A 13 1.06 11.69 -4.97
CA PHE A 13 1.58 10.32 -4.90
C PHE A 13 2.66 10.09 -5.96
N ARG A 14 2.40 10.50 -7.20
CA ARG A 14 3.41 10.41 -8.27
C ARG A 14 4.68 11.15 -7.91
N GLN A 15 4.55 12.37 -7.40
CA GLN A 15 5.71 13.18 -6.97
C GLN A 15 6.47 12.50 -5.85
N ALA A 16 5.77 11.93 -4.85
CA ALA A 16 6.39 11.22 -3.74
C ALA A 16 7.17 9.98 -4.21
N VAL A 17 6.62 9.20 -5.13
CA VAL A 17 7.33 8.06 -5.73
C VAL A 17 8.57 8.52 -6.47
N GLN A 18 8.45 9.54 -7.32
CA GLN A 18 9.57 10.07 -8.11
C GLN A 18 10.67 10.71 -7.24
N ASN A 19 10.30 11.28 -6.10
CA ASN A 19 11.24 11.87 -5.14
C ASN A 19 11.84 10.85 -4.17
N THR A 20 11.42 9.59 -4.24
CA THR A 20 12.00 8.50 -3.45
C THR A 20 13.15 7.89 -4.27
N HIS A 21 14.38 8.20 -3.88
CA HIS A 21 15.60 7.92 -4.66
C HIS A 21 15.72 6.44 -5.06
N GLU A 22 15.44 5.52 -4.14
CA GLU A 22 15.60 4.08 -4.40
C GLU A 22 14.56 3.50 -5.38
N LEU A 23 13.42 4.17 -5.57
CA LEU A 23 12.38 3.71 -6.50
C LEU A 23 12.68 4.08 -7.95
N GLY A 24 13.32 5.20 -8.20
CA GLY A 24 13.58 5.69 -9.54
C GLY A 24 12.33 6.22 -10.26
N GLU A 25 12.52 6.65 -11.50
CA GLU A 25 11.45 7.29 -12.29
C GLU A 25 10.43 6.29 -12.83
N ASP A 26 10.83 5.06 -13.07
CA ASP A 26 10.01 4.03 -13.73
C ASP A 26 9.12 3.23 -12.75
N ALA A 27 9.27 3.43 -11.45
CA ALA A 27 8.51 2.69 -10.46
C ALA A 27 7.03 3.12 -10.38
N TYR A 28 6.73 4.37 -10.70
CA TYR A 28 5.36 4.87 -10.71
C TYR A 28 4.58 4.31 -11.89
N CYS A 29 3.38 3.79 -11.60
CA CYS A 29 2.41 3.35 -12.61
C CYS A 29 1.08 4.09 -12.43
N ALA A 30 0.45 4.47 -13.55
CA ALA A 30 -0.89 5.06 -13.52
C ALA A 30 -1.94 4.03 -13.05
N GLY A 31 -2.96 4.48 -12.32
CA GLY A 31 -4.01 3.61 -11.82
C GLY A 31 -3.44 2.45 -11.00
N LEU A 32 -3.95 1.26 -11.19
CA LEU A 32 -3.49 0.03 -10.50
C LEU A 32 -2.55 -0.81 -11.37
N ARG A 33 -1.91 -0.24 -12.36
CA ARG A 33 -1.08 -0.98 -13.33
C ARG A 33 0.17 -1.62 -12.75
N ALA A 34 0.62 -1.18 -11.57
CA ALA A 34 1.73 -1.84 -10.88
C ALA A 34 1.34 -3.20 -10.30
N LEU A 35 0.05 -3.47 -10.09
CA LEU A 35 -0.45 -4.73 -9.58
C LEU A 35 -0.67 -5.71 -10.74
N THR A 36 -0.44 -7.01 -10.48
CA THR A 36 -0.83 -8.06 -11.42
C THR A 36 -2.34 -8.04 -11.65
N GLY A 37 -2.84 -8.66 -12.73
CA GLY A 37 -4.26 -8.67 -13.02
C GLY A 37 -5.11 -9.26 -11.90
N SER A 38 -4.67 -10.36 -11.29
CA SER A 38 -5.36 -10.98 -10.15
C SER A 38 -5.29 -10.12 -8.88
N ASP A 39 -4.18 -9.46 -8.62
CA ASP A 39 -4.01 -8.60 -7.44
C ASP A 39 -4.79 -7.29 -7.57
N SER A 40 -4.79 -6.68 -8.77
CA SER A 40 -5.57 -5.47 -9.02
C SER A 40 -7.08 -5.68 -8.86
N GLY A 41 -7.56 -6.87 -9.21
CA GLY A 41 -8.97 -7.25 -9.03
C GLY A 41 -9.41 -7.36 -7.56
N ARG A 42 -8.47 -7.38 -6.63
CA ARG A 42 -8.75 -7.37 -5.17
C ARG A 42 -8.98 -5.96 -4.62
N ILE A 43 -8.74 -4.93 -5.41
CA ILE A 43 -8.97 -3.53 -5.05
C ILE A 43 -10.26 -3.06 -5.71
N VAL A 44 -11.21 -2.59 -4.92
CA VAL A 44 -12.46 -1.98 -5.40
C VAL A 44 -12.41 -0.48 -5.12
N PRO A 45 -12.14 0.35 -6.13
CA PRO A 45 -12.00 1.79 -5.93
C PRO A 45 -13.28 2.49 -5.48
N GLY A 46 -14.45 2.07 -5.98
CA GLY A 46 -15.70 2.78 -5.75
C GLY A 46 -15.62 4.20 -6.30
N GLU A 47 -15.99 5.19 -5.49
CA GLU A 47 -15.93 6.62 -5.82
C GLU A 47 -14.54 7.23 -5.58
N VAL A 48 -13.59 6.47 -5.04
CA VAL A 48 -12.25 6.96 -4.70
C VAL A 48 -11.37 7.03 -5.95
N SER A 49 -10.74 8.17 -6.18
CA SER A 49 -9.79 8.36 -7.27
C SER A 49 -8.45 7.70 -6.95
N ILE A 50 -7.93 6.92 -7.88
CA ILE A 50 -6.60 6.31 -7.78
C ILE A 50 -5.57 7.28 -8.38
N LEU A 51 -4.59 7.66 -7.56
CA LEU A 51 -3.49 8.55 -7.99
C LEU A 51 -2.36 7.78 -8.69
N GLY A 52 -2.28 6.49 -8.48
CA GLY A 52 -1.30 5.61 -9.06
C GLY A 52 -0.94 4.44 -8.15
N SER A 53 0.04 3.67 -8.57
CA SER A 53 0.52 2.50 -7.84
C SER A 53 2.00 2.26 -8.06
N VAL A 54 2.60 1.47 -7.17
CA VAL A 54 4.00 1.05 -7.26
C VAL A 54 4.13 -0.40 -6.77
N ASN A 55 4.91 -1.20 -7.51
CA ASN A 55 5.30 -2.54 -7.08
C ASN A 55 6.63 -2.43 -6.32
N LEU A 56 6.57 -2.40 -4.99
CA LEU A 56 7.75 -2.25 -4.15
C LEU A 56 8.68 -3.46 -4.24
N ASP A 57 8.11 -4.65 -4.24
CA ASP A 57 8.90 -5.89 -4.31
C ASP A 57 9.78 -5.91 -5.55
N ALA A 58 9.23 -5.58 -6.71
CA ALA A 58 9.98 -5.51 -7.96
C ALA A 58 10.96 -4.34 -7.99
N ALA A 59 10.52 -3.14 -7.60
CA ALA A 59 11.32 -1.92 -7.70
C ALA A 59 12.53 -1.92 -6.75
N LEU A 60 12.42 -2.57 -5.60
CA LEU A 60 13.45 -2.57 -4.55
C LEU A 60 14.30 -3.85 -4.50
N ARG A 61 14.08 -4.77 -5.42
CA ARG A 61 14.79 -6.07 -5.43
C ARG A 61 16.30 -5.92 -5.54
N LEU A 62 16.80 -4.97 -6.30
CA LEU A 62 18.23 -4.74 -6.46
C LEU A 62 18.87 -4.11 -5.22
N HIS A 63 18.14 -3.24 -4.51
CA HIS A 63 18.63 -2.60 -3.28
C HIS A 63 18.56 -3.53 -2.07
N TYR A 64 17.53 -4.37 -2.01
CA TYR A 64 17.21 -5.22 -0.88
C TYR A 64 16.92 -6.66 -1.31
N PRO A 65 17.90 -7.36 -1.93
CA PRO A 65 17.65 -8.66 -2.57
C PRO A 65 17.23 -9.77 -1.60
N ASN A 66 17.63 -9.67 -0.33
CA ASN A 66 17.39 -10.69 0.68
C ASN A 66 16.42 -10.25 1.77
N ASP A 67 15.84 -9.07 1.64
CA ASP A 67 14.92 -8.53 2.65
C ASP A 67 13.49 -9.00 2.42
N ALA A 68 12.71 -8.97 3.49
CA ALA A 68 11.27 -9.26 3.46
C ALA A 68 10.49 -8.05 2.92
N ARG A 69 10.62 -7.77 1.63
CA ARG A 69 10.00 -6.61 0.97
C ARG A 69 8.48 -6.73 0.96
N TRP A 70 7.81 -5.60 1.07
CA TRP A 70 6.36 -5.46 0.92
C TRP A 70 5.96 -5.42 -0.55
N ASP A 71 4.72 -5.81 -0.88
CA ASP A 71 4.31 -5.95 -2.28
C ASP A 71 4.02 -4.61 -2.97
N TYR A 72 3.03 -3.85 -2.50
CA TYR A 72 2.49 -2.71 -3.27
C TYR A 72 2.24 -1.46 -2.43
N GLY A 73 2.38 -0.30 -3.10
CA GLY A 73 1.81 0.96 -2.64
C GLY A 73 0.76 1.46 -3.61
N ILE A 74 -0.30 2.06 -3.09
CA ILE A 74 -1.40 2.64 -3.88
C ILE A 74 -1.65 4.06 -3.39
N GLY A 75 -1.59 5.03 -4.33
CA GLY A 75 -1.98 6.40 -4.05
C GLY A 75 -3.46 6.61 -4.30
N ILE A 76 -4.15 7.23 -3.37
CA ILE A 76 -5.56 7.56 -3.47
C ILE A 76 -5.83 9.02 -3.12
N GLN A 77 -6.91 9.57 -3.67
CA GLN A 77 -7.43 10.89 -3.32
C GLN A 77 -8.78 10.73 -2.62
N LYS A 78 -8.82 11.10 -1.36
CA LYS A 78 -10.07 11.32 -0.61
C LYS A 78 -10.20 12.80 -0.27
N SER A 79 -10.32 13.18 1.01
CA SER A 79 -10.21 14.59 1.40
C SER A 79 -8.85 15.20 1.07
N LYS A 80 -7.82 14.38 1.13
CA LYS A 80 -6.44 14.69 0.73
C LYS A 80 -5.76 13.45 0.12
N PRO A 81 -4.57 13.58 -0.51
CA PRO A 81 -3.87 12.42 -1.03
C PRO A 81 -3.30 11.56 0.09
N TRP A 82 -3.41 10.24 -0.08
CA TRP A 82 -2.90 9.23 0.83
C TRP A 82 -2.16 8.14 0.09
N ALA A 83 -1.15 7.56 0.72
CA ALA A 83 -0.50 6.33 0.29
C ALA A 83 -0.96 5.18 1.18
N LEU A 84 -1.52 4.14 0.56
CA LEU A 84 -1.92 2.89 1.20
C LEU A 84 -0.95 1.77 0.81
N TRP A 85 -0.75 0.83 1.71
CA TRP A 85 0.22 -0.25 1.54
C TRP A 85 -0.48 -1.59 1.60
N VAL A 86 -0.31 -2.39 0.54
CA VAL A 86 -1.04 -3.64 0.33
C VAL A 86 -0.07 -4.79 0.17
N GLU A 87 -0.29 -5.84 0.95
CA GLU A 87 0.38 -7.14 0.85
C GLU A 87 -0.64 -8.18 0.40
N VAL A 88 -0.31 -8.95 -0.63
CA VAL A 88 -1.13 -10.07 -1.09
C VAL A 88 -0.45 -11.37 -0.71
N HIS A 89 -1.04 -12.12 0.20
CA HIS A 89 -0.42 -13.29 0.81
C HIS A 89 -1.48 -14.28 1.33
N PRO A 90 -1.22 -15.59 1.32
CA PRO A 90 -2.12 -16.53 2.01
C PRO A 90 -2.33 -16.16 3.47
N ALA A 91 -3.57 -16.25 3.96
CA ALA A 91 -3.97 -15.76 5.27
C ALA A 91 -4.24 -16.90 6.25
N ASP A 92 -3.21 -17.68 6.52
CA ASP A 92 -3.19 -18.71 7.57
C ASP A 92 -2.42 -18.22 8.79
N THR A 93 -2.66 -18.86 9.94
CA THR A 93 -1.92 -18.54 11.17
C THR A 93 -0.41 -18.68 11.01
N SER A 94 0.04 -19.64 10.19
CA SER A 94 1.45 -19.86 9.88
C SER A 94 2.11 -18.71 9.07
N ASN A 95 1.32 -17.84 8.46
CA ASN A 95 1.83 -16.71 7.66
C ASN A 95 1.95 -15.41 8.47
N VAL A 96 1.42 -15.34 9.67
CA VAL A 96 1.37 -14.10 10.48
C VAL A 96 2.77 -13.57 10.76
N ASP A 97 3.70 -14.41 11.17
CA ASP A 97 5.08 -13.99 11.45
C ASP A 97 5.77 -13.39 10.23
N GLU A 98 5.58 -14.01 9.06
CA GLU A 98 6.16 -13.54 7.81
C GLU A 98 5.60 -12.17 7.39
N VAL A 99 4.28 -12.01 7.45
CA VAL A 99 3.64 -10.73 7.09
C VAL A 99 4.00 -9.63 8.07
N LEU A 100 4.07 -9.92 9.37
CA LEU A 100 4.54 -8.95 10.37
C LEU A 100 5.99 -8.54 10.15
N LYS A 101 6.84 -9.46 9.73
CA LYS A 101 8.24 -9.16 9.36
C LYS A 101 8.29 -8.23 8.13
N LYS A 102 7.49 -8.49 7.13
CA LYS A 102 7.36 -7.63 5.95
C LYS A 102 6.85 -6.24 6.32
N LEU A 103 5.89 -6.15 7.24
CA LEU A 103 5.37 -4.86 7.72
C LEU A 103 6.43 -4.07 8.49
N ALA A 104 7.19 -4.70 9.36
CA ALA A 104 8.28 -4.04 10.09
C ALA A 104 9.34 -3.50 9.13
N TRP A 105 9.69 -4.27 8.11
CA TRP A 105 10.59 -3.81 7.04
C TRP A 105 10.03 -2.58 6.32
N LEU A 106 8.76 -2.61 5.92
CA LEU A 106 8.11 -1.49 5.23
C LEU A 106 8.13 -0.22 6.07
N LYS A 107 7.76 -0.31 7.35
CA LYS A 107 7.76 0.84 8.25
C LYS A 107 9.14 1.45 8.40
N GLY A 108 10.17 0.63 8.53
CA GLY A 108 11.56 1.07 8.59
C GLY A 108 12.00 1.73 7.29
N TRP A 109 11.69 1.15 6.16
CA TRP A 109 12.02 1.70 4.84
C TRP A 109 11.33 3.06 4.61
N LEU A 110 10.05 3.17 4.93
CA LEU A 110 9.31 4.44 4.83
C LEU A 110 9.95 5.53 5.69
N ALA A 111 10.28 5.21 6.92
CA ALA A 111 10.85 6.18 7.86
C ALA A 111 12.27 6.64 7.49
N HIS A 112 13.09 5.76 6.91
CA HIS A 112 14.50 6.04 6.66
C HIS A 112 14.83 6.36 5.19
N SER A 113 14.09 5.80 4.23
CA SER A 113 14.45 5.86 2.82
C SER A 113 13.37 6.44 1.91
N ALA A 114 12.16 6.65 2.41
CA ALA A 114 11.01 7.08 1.61
C ALA A 114 10.17 8.14 2.32
N GLN A 115 10.82 9.17 2.85
CA GLN A 115 10.16 10.27 3.59
C GLN A 115 8.97 10.89 2.85
N PRO A 116 9.02 11.14 1.52
CA PRO A 116 7.87 11.69 0.80
C PRO A 116 6.64 10.77 0.83
N LEU A 117 6.84 9.47 0.73
CA LEU A 117 5.77 8.47 0.85
C LEU A 117 5.31 8.28 2.29
N HIS A 118 6.23 8.33 3.24
CA HIS A 118 5.91 8.29 4.66
C HIS A 118 4.97 9.44 5.05
N ALA A 119 5.22 10.64 4.54
CA ALA A 119 4.38 11.82 4.78
C ALA A 119 2.94 11.66 4.25
N LEU A 120 2.72 10.84 3.23
CA LEU A 120 1.40 10.54 2.68
C LEU A 120 0.73 9.33 3.35
N THR A 121 1.43 8.61 4.22
CA THR A 121 0.91 7.42 4.89
C THR A 121 0.01 7.85 6.06
N PRO A 122 -1.27 7.45 6.08
CA PRO A 122 -2.14 7.80 7.19
C PRO A 122 -1.73 7.07 8.48
N GLN A 123 -2.07 7.62 9.63
CA GLN A 123 -1.77 7.01 10.92
C GLN A 123 -2.60 5.76 11.19
N GLN A 124 -3.80 5.69 10.62
CA GLN A 124 -4.71 4.55 10.75
C GLN A 124 -5.11 4.04 9.38
N SER A 125 -5.40 2.77 9.28
CA SER A 125 -5.89 2.12 8.05
C SER A 125 -4.93 2.24 6.86
N ALA A 126 -3.63 2.34 7.11
CA ALA A 126 -2.62 2.47 6.05
C ALA A 126 -2.17 1.12 5.48
N TYR A 127 -2.17 0.08 6.29
CA TYR A 127 -1.59 -1.23 5.94
C TYR A 127 -2.67 -2.29 5.84
N HIS A 128 -2.67 -3.00 4.70
CA HIS A 128 -3.73 -3.97 4.38
C HIS A 128 -3.13 -5.29 3.91
N TRP A 129 -3.58 -6.38 4.53
CA TRP A 129 -3.26 -7.73 4.10
C TRP A 129 -4.45 -8.29 3.33
N LEU A 130 -4.26 -8.56 2.03
CA LEU A 130 -5.26 -9.19 1.17
C LEU A 130 -4.94 -10.67 1.04
N ALA A 131 -5.92 -11.50 1.42
CA ALA A 131 -5.79 -12.95 1.37
C ALA A 131 -5.93 -13.47 -0.07
N THR A 132 -5.02 -14.33 -0.50
CA THR A 132 -5.08 -14.98 -1.83
C THR A 132 -6.27 -15.92 -1.95
N ASP A 133 -6.63 -16.57 -0.84
CA ASP A 133 -7.75 -17.48 -0.72
C ASP A 133 -8.62 -17.11 0.51
N GLY A 134 -9.12 -18.10 1.24
CA GLY A 134 -9.87 -17.86 2.47
C GLY A 134 -9.01 -17.27 3.59
N VAL A 135 -9.67 -16.65 4.55
CA VAL A 135 -9.03 -16.15 5.78
C VAL A 135 -9.19 -17.20 6.87
N HIS A 136 -8.07 -17.74 7.34
CA HIS A 136 -8.02 -18.83 8.33
C HIS A 136 -7.39 -18.37 9.66
N ILE A 137 -7.56 -17.09 9.99
CA ILE A 137 -7.12 -16.49 11.25
C ILE A 137 -8.35 -16.11 12.04
N ASN A 138 -8.50 -16.69 13.24
CA ASN A 138 -9.61 -16.36 14.12
C ASN A 138 -9.47 -14.93 14.66
N GLN A 139 -10.55 -14.15 14.62
CA GLN A 139 -10.58 -12.75 15.08
C GLN A 139 -10.24 -12.59 16.57
N ASN A 140 -10.49 -13.60 17.38
CA ASN A 140 -10.21 -13.57 18.82
C ASN A 140 -8.89 -14.27 19.21
N SER A 141 -8.08 -14.62 18.22
CA SER A 141 -6.81 -15.32 18.45
C SER A 141 -5.68 -14.40 18.91
N PRO A 142 -4.62 -14.94 19.53
CA PRO A 142 -3.41 -14.19 19.80
C PRO A 142 -2.79 -13.60 18.53
N GLN A 143 -2.89 -14.29 17.40
CA GLN A 143 -2.42 -13.83 16.10
C GLN A 143 -3.17 -12.58 15.64
N ALA A 144 -4.49 -12.56 15.77
CA ALA A 144 -5.30 -11.38 15.45
C ALA A 144 -4.91 -10.16 16.32
N ARG A 145 -4.64 -10.38 17.60
CA ARG A 145 -4.17 -9.30 18.50
C ARG A 145 -2.79 -8.77 18.09
N ARG A 146 -1.89 -9.63 17.64
CA ARG A 146 -0.57 -9.22 17.13
C ARG A 146 -0.70 -8.35 15.88
N LEU A 147 -1.60 -8.70 14.96
CA LEU A 147 -1.87 -7.90 13.76
C LEU A 147 -2.39 -6.53 14.14
N ALA A 148 -3.38 -6.46 15.00
CA ALA A 148 -3.95 -5.19 15.48
C ALA A 148 -2.92 -4.31 16.18
N ALA A 149 -2.07 -4.88 17.02
CA ALA A 149 -0.99 -4.17 17.71
C ALA A 149 0.05 -3.58 16.74
N ALA A 150 0.26 -4.22 15.59
CA ALA A 150 1.15 -3.74 14.54
C ALA A 150 0.50 -2.70 13.60
N GLY A 151 -0.79 -2.41 13.76
CA GLY A 151 -1.54 -1.51 12.91
C GLY A 151 -2.05 -2.13 11.61
N LEU A 152 -2.05 -3.45 11.54
CA LEU A 152 -2.53 -4.20 10.39
C LEU A 152 -3.98 -4.66 10.63
N THR A 153 -4.86 -4.38 9.69
CA THR A 153 -6.23 -4.89 9.76
C THR A 153 -6.26 -6.41 9.58
N MET A 154 -7.34 -7.05 10.05
CA MET A 154 -7.57 -8.47 9.75
C MET A 154 -7.51 -8.69 8.23
N PRO A 155 -6.91 -9.80 7.75
CA PRO A 155 -6.89 -10.11 6.33
C PRO A 155 -8.29 -10.16 5.75
N ARG A 156 -8.41 -9.72 4.52
CA ARG A 156 -9.65 -9.77 3.73
C ARG A 156 -9.31 -10.11 2.29
N ARG A 157 -10.24 -10.63 1.55
CA ARG A 157 -10.01 -11.00 0.14
C ARG A 157 -10.06 -9.81 -0.79
N VAL A 158 -10.82 -8.78 -0.43
CA VAL A 158 -11.08 -7.59 -1.24
C VAL A 158 -10.97 -6.34 -0.35
N LEU A 159 -10.32 -5.32 -0.86
CA LEU A 159 -10.24 -4.00 -0.23
C LEU A 159 -11.16 -3.03 -0.96
N ASN A 160 -12.22 -2.59 -0.30
CA ASN A 160 -13.11 -1.55 -0.78
C ASN A 160 -12.67 -0.19 -0.25
N LEU A 161 -12.21 0.67 -1.14
CA LEU A 161 -11.64 1.97 -0.75
C LEU A 161 -12.68 2.96 -0.22
N ASP A 162 -13.96 2.81 -0.61
CA ASP A 162 -15.04 3.65 -0.07
C ASP A 162 -15.27 3.41 1.43
N GLU A 163 -14.94 2.24 1.95
CA GLU A 163 -15.14 1.88 3.36
C GLU A 163 -14.03 2.38 4.28
N LEU A 164 -12.95 2.94 3.75
CA LEU A 164 -11.83 3.40 4.55
C LEU A 164 -12.13 4.73 5.23
N SER A 165 -11.92 4.79 6.53
CA SER A 165 -11.97 6.00 7.34
C SER A 165 -10.57 6.60 7.47
N LEU A 166 -10.32 7.66 6.71
CA LEU A 166 -9.03 8.35 6.64
C LEU A 166 -9.18 9.84 6.97
#